data_8766c635b7f55bdd715234efb54fbccf
#
_entry.id   8766c635b7f55bdd715234efb54fbccf
#
_cell.length_a   1.000
_cell.length_b   1.000
_cell.length_c   1.000
_cell.angle_alpha   90.00
_cell.angle_beta   90.00
_cell.angle_gamma   90.00
#
_symmetry.space_group_name_H-M   'P 1'
#
loop_
_entity.id
_entity.type
_entity.pdbx_description
1 polymer ?
#
loop_
_entity_poly.entity_id
_entity_poly.type
_entity_poly.pdbx_seq_one_letter_code
_entity_poly.pdbx_strand_id
1 'polypeptide(L)'
;MKLPPAGSDAEQTGDTMNQDFEKELQRAEREKARAQRADSFWNAFQLTENGHVKSTLLLNSFCLSIVFLAVYFAAFYLLADPIHALLSPAPLAVENLASALLPAAAGTAVCGLTHLLCRPQTVLASYLWLLALAAAILIVMLLMLHGGAGTALFLSFYAILVPAPLISGIAVSLWVLRRKGNHSLRI
;
A
#
# COMPACT_ATOMS: atom_id res chain seq x y z
N MET A 1 68.01 -35.86 -4.89
CA MET A 1 66.65 -36.25 -5.37
C MET A 1 65.65 -35.92 -4.25
N LYS A 2 64.91 -34.83 -4.35
CA LYS A 2 64.03 -34.31 -3.28
C LYS A 2 62.58 -34.60 -3.70
N LEU A 3 61.88 -35.46 -2.95
CA LEU A 3 60.47 -35.73 -3.17
C LEU A 3 59.61 -34.50 -2.84
N PRO A 4 58.58 -34.15 -3.63
CA PRO A 4 57.68 -33.05 -3.32
C PRO A 4 56.72 -33.48 -2.18
N PRO A 5 56.23 -32.52 -1.34
CA PRO A 5 55.31 -32.82 -0.25
C PRO A 5 53.94 -33.15 -0.84
N ALA A 6 53.51 -34.35 -0.67
CA ALA A 6 52.13 -34.79 -0.88
C ALA A 6 51.32 -34.36 0.35
N GLY A 7 50.33 -33.45 0.19
CA GLY A 7 49.40 -33.26 1.30
C GLY A 7 48.59 -31.97 1.38
N SER A 8 48.53 -31.10 0.32
CA SER A 8 47.77 -29.85 0.43
C SER A 8 46.45 -29.76 -0.38
N ASP A 9 46.24 -30.69 -1.31
CA ASP A 9 45.12 -30.55 -2.25
C ASP A 9 43.80 -31.21 -1.79
N ALA A 10 43.91 -32.17 -0.85
CA ALA A 10 42.73 -32.90 -0.34
C ALA A 10 41.93 -32.09 0.72
N GLU A 11 42.61 -31.21 1.48
CA GLU A 11 42.00 -30.44 2.57
C GLU A 11 41.25 -29.21 2.03
N GLN A 12 41.73 -28.60 0.94
CA GLN A 12 41.05 -27.51 0.29
C GLN A 12 39.77 -27.89 -0.46
N THR A 13 39.65 -29.10 -0.96
CA THR A 13 38.47 -29.59 -1.68
C THR A 13 37.29 -29.87 -0.72
N GLY A 14 37.58 -30.28 0.52
CA GLY A 14 36.57 -30.53 1.55
C GLY A 14 35.88 -29.22 2.05
N ASP A 15 36.66 -28.16 2.18
CA ASP A 15 36.16 -26.88 2.70
C ASP A 15 35.27 -26.14 1.69
N THR A 16 35.62 -26.19 0.40
CA THR A 16 34.79 -25.58 -0.67
C THR A 16 33.48 -26.33 -0.84
N MET A 17 33.46 -27.64 -0.72
CA MET A 17 32.24 -28.44 -0.86
C MET A 17 31.28 -28.25 0.34
N ASN A 18 31.78 -28.04 1.54
CA ASN A 18 31.00 -27.69 2.72
C ASN A 18 30.40 -26.26 2.60
N GLN A 19 31.18 -25.31 2.12
CA GLN A 19 30.70 -23.91 1.91
C GLN A 19 29.60 -23.83 0.85
N ASP A 20 29.69 -24.62 -0.21
CA ASP A 20 28.65 -24.61 -1.25
C ASP A 20 27.37 -25.29 -0.77
N PHE A 21 27.47 -26.36 0.01
CA PHE A 21 26.33 -27.00 0.66
C PHE A 21 25.63 -26.09 1.67
N GLU A 22 26.38 -25.34 2.49
CA GLU A 22 25.80 -24.36 3.41
C GLU A 22 25.09 -23.20 2.66
N LYS A 23 25.64 -22.74 1.54
CA LYS A 23 24.99 -21.71 0.71
C LYS A 23 23.70 -22.22 0.08
N GLU A 24 23.64 -23.46 -0.38
CA GLU A 24 22.44 -24.09 -0.91
C GLU A 24 21.37 -24.27 0.20
N LEU A 25 21.76 -24.68 1.38
CA LEU A 25 20.86 -24.79 2.53
C LEU A 25 20.27 -23.44 2.91
N GLN A 26 21.07 -22.39 2.98
CA GLN A 26 20.61 -21.04 3.24
C GLN A 26 19.68 -20.49 2.13
N ARG A 27 19.93 -20.85 0.86
CA ARG A 27 19.02 -20.50 -0.24
C ARG A 27 17.68 -21.18 -0.10
N ALA A 28 17.67 -22.49 0.18
CA ALA A 28 16.45 -23.26 0.39
C ALA A 28 15.63 -22.76 1.59
N GLU A 29 16.28 -22.36 2.68
CA GLU A 29 15.62 -21.77 3.84
C GLU A 29 15.02 -20.39 3.52
N ARG A 30 15.72 -19.55 2.76
CA ARG A 30 15.22 -18.24 2.31
C ARG A 30 14.02 -18.39 1.37
N GLU A 31 14.04 -19.38 0.49
CA GLU A 31 12.92 -19.69 -0.40
C GLU A 31 11.70 -20.19 0.37
N LYS A 32 11.90 -21.13 1.33
CA LYS A 32 10.82 -21.57 2.23
C LYS A 32 10.22 -20.42 3.03
N ALA A 33 11.06 -19.54 3.58
CA ALA A 33 10.60 -18.38 4.32
C ALA A 33 9.83 -17.37 3.43
N ARG A 34 10.22 -17.24 2.15
CA ARG A 34 9.48 -16.41 1.18
C ARG A 34 8.13 -17.03 0.81
N ALA A 35 8.10 -18.34 0.55
CA ALA A 35 6.87 -19.08 0.26
C ALA A 35 5.88 -19.01 1.43
N GLN A 36 6.33 -19.24 2.67
CA GLN A 36 5.49 -19.09 3.86
C GLN A 36 4.96 -17.67 4.06
N ARG A 37 5.74 -16.64 3.73
CA ARG A 37 5.27 -15.24 3.78
C ARG A 37 4.23 -14.96 2.71
N ALA A 38 4.39 -15.50 1.51
CA ALA A 38 3.40 -15.38 0.45
C ALA A 38 2.10 -16.08 0.82
N ASP A 39 2.16 -17.30 1.33
CA ASP A 39 0.98 -18.07 1.77
C ASP A 39 0.27 -17.39 2.94
N SER A 40 0.99 -16.85 3.92
CA SER A 40 0.38 -16.10 5.01
C SER A 40 -0.29 -14.81 4.54
N PHE A 41 0.27 -14.14 3.52
CA PHE A 41 -0.33 -12.96 2.92
C PHE A 41 -1.66 -13.29 2.22
N TRP A 42 -1.69 -14.35 1.41
CA TRP A 42 -2.91 -14.76 0.71
C TRP A 42 -3.96 -15.36 1.66
N ASN A 43 -3.57 -16.14 2.65
CA ASN A 43 -4.47 -16.64 3.69
C ASN A 43 -5.06 -15.51 4.55
N ALA A 44 -4.39 -14.35 4.60
CA ALA A 44 -4.93 -13.16 5.23
C ALA A 44 -6.16 -12.57 4.49
N PHE A 45 -6.30 -12.80 3.20
CA PHE A 45 -7.48 -12.42 2.42
C PHE A 45 -8.53 -13.53 2.47
N GLN A 46 -9.17 -13.79 3.55
CA GLN A 46 -10.32 -14.72 3.72
C GLN A 46 -10.80 -15.41 2.43
N LEU A 47 -9.94 -16.26 1.86
CA LEU A 47 -10.28 -16.99 0.64
C LEU A 47 -11.26 -18.10 0.99
N THR A 48 -12.18 -18.41 0.08
CA THR A 48 -12.98 -19.63 0.13
C THR A 48 -12.11 -20.82 -0.22
N GLU A 49 -12.58 -22.05 0.07
CA GLU A 49 -11.88 -23.29 -0.30
C GLU A 49 -11.51 -23.35 -1.79
N ASN A 50 -12.24 -22.66 -2.65
CA ASN A 50 -11.99 -22.54 -4.08
C ASN A 50 -11.11 -21.34 -4.48
N GLY A 51 -10.46 -20.68 -3.53
CA GLY A 51 -9.55 -19.54 -3.81
C GLY A 51 -10.27 -18.22 -4.13
N HIS A 52 -11.59 -18.14 -4.01
CA HIS A 52 -12.34 -16.90 -4.25
C HIS A 52 -12.44 -16.04 -2.98
N VAL A 53 -12.38 -14.73 -3.14
CA VAL A 53 -12.58 -13.78 -2.03
C VAL A 53 -14.02 -13.86 -1.52
N LYS A 54 -14.21 -13.96 -0.20
CA LYS A 54 -15.56 -14.02 0.38
C LYS A 54 -16.38 -12.78 0.04
N SER A 55 -17.63 -12.97 -0.38
CA SER A 55 -18.54 -11.88 -0.77
C SER A 55 -18.76 -10.85 0.34
N THR A 56 -18.74 -11.28 1.60
CA THR A 56 -18.86 -10.40 2.77
C THR A 56 -17.68 -9.42 2.89
N LEU A 57 -16.46 -9.84 2.54
CA LEU A 57 -15.30 -8.94 2.53
C LEU A 57 -15.46 -7.90 1.43
N LEU A 58 -15.90 -8.29 0.24
CA LEU A 58 -16.12 -7.37 -0.89
C LEU A 58 -17.18 -6.32 -0.54
N LEU A 59 -18.33 -6.76 0.00
CA LEU A 59 -19.42 -5.86 0.38
C LEU A 59 -18.99 -4.90 1.49
N ASN A 60 -18.39 -5.41 2.56
CA ASN A 60 -17.95 -4.58 3.68
C ASN A 60 -16.85 -3.58 3.27
N SER A 61 -15.92 -4.00 2.41
CA SER A 61 -14.89 -3.09 1.91
C SER A 61 -15.45 -2.03 0.98
N PHE A 62 -16.46 -2.36 0.18
CA PHE A 62 -17.14 -1.39 -0.68
C PHE A 62 -17.90 -0.35 0.17
N CYS A 63 -18.71 -0.78 1.16
CA CYS A 63 -19.39 0.14 2.07
C CYS A 63 -18.39 1.04 2.81
N LEU A 64 -17.27 0.48 3.27
CA LEU A 64 -16.21 1.23 3.94
C LEU A 64 -15.54 2.24 3.00
N SER A 65 -15.40 1.92 1.71
CA SER A 65 -14.86 2.86 0.72
C SER A 65 -15.75 4.10 0.53
N ILE A 66 -17.07 3.93 0.58
CA ILE A 66 -18.03 5.04 0.52
C ILE A 66 -17.89 5.92 1.77
N VAL A 67 -17.73 5.31 2.95
CA VAL A 67 -17.48 6.06 4.20
C VAL A 67 -16.16 6.84 4.10
N PHE A 68 -15.10 6.22 3.61
CA PHE A 68 -13.81 6.90 3.42
C PHE A 68 -13.93 8.07 2.44
N LEU A 69 -14.63 7.88 1.34
CA LEU A 69 -14.89 8.94 0.38
C LEU A 69 -15.59 10.13 1.06
N ALA A 70 -16.63 9.87 1.84
CA ALA A 70 -17.34 10.91 2.61
C ALA A 70 -16.43 11.62 3.62
N VAL A 71 -15.55 10.87 4.31
CA VAL A 71 -14.57 11.43 5.26
C VAL A 71 -13.58 12.36 4.56
N TYR A 72 -13.05 11.97 3.38
CA TYR A 72 -12.13 12.80 2.62
C TYR A 72 -12.82 14.07 2.09
N PHE A 73 -14.05 13.97 1.60
CA PHE A 73 -14.84 15.14 1.20
C PHE A 73 -15.13 16.07 2.37
N ALA A 74 -15.52 15.53 3.52
CA ALA A 74 -15.75 16.31 4.72
C ALA A 74 -14.46 17.02 5.19
N ALA A 75 -13.32 16.31 5.22
CA ALA A 75 -12.03 16.89 5.57
C ALA A 75 -11.63 18.01 4.59
N PHE A 76 -11.83 17.80 3.29
CA PHE A 76 -11.56 18.82 2.28
C PHE A 76 -12.43 20.05 2.49
N TYR A 77 -13.74 19.88 2.65
CA TYR A 77 -14.69 20.97 2.82
C TYR A 77 -14.43 21.76 4.12
N LEU A 78 -14.19 21.06 5.23
CA LEU A 78 -13.97 21.71 6.53
C LEU A 78 -12.61 22.44 6.63
N LEU A 79 -11.62 22.01 5.87
CA LEU A 79 -10.27 22.59 5.91
C LEU A 79 -10.03 23.63 4.82
N ALA A 80 -10.89 23.73 3.80
CA ALA A 80 -10.71 24.66 2.68
C ALA A 80 -10.60 26.11 3.15
N ASP A 81 -11.59 26.60 3.89
CA ASP A 81 -11.64 27.99 4.38
C ASP A 81 -10.49 28.33 5.34
N PRO A 82 -10.18 27.50 6.38
CA PRO A 82 -9.04 27.76 7.24
C PRO A 82 -7.70 27.78 6.51
N ILE A 83 -7.51 26.87 5.53
CA ILE A 83 -6.27 26.82 4.74
C ILE A 83 -6.13 28.09 3.91
N HIS A 84 -7.21 28.52 3.23
CA HIS A 84 -7.20 29.73 2.43
C HIS A 84 -6.93 30.98 3.31
N ALA A 85 -7.59 31.08 4.46
CA ALA A 85 -7.38 32.20 5.38
C ALA A 85 -5.94 32.27 5.93
N LEU A 86 -5.34 31.10 6.22
CA LEU A 86 -3.99 31.03 6.77
C LEU A 86 -2.89 31.26 5.72
N LEU A 87 -3.12 30.81 4.49
CA LEU A 87 -2.12 30.80 3.42
C LEU A 87 -2.36 31.86 2.34
N SER A 88 -3.37 32.72 2.49
CA SER A 88 -3.63 33.81 1.53
C SER A 88 -2.42 34.70 1.19
N PRO A 89 -1.44 34.94 2.10
CA PRO A 89 -0.21 35.67 1.78
C PRO A 89 0.85 34.81 1.07
N ALA A 90 0.66 33.48 0.97
CA ALA A 90 1.62 32.58 0.39
C ALA A 90 1.48 32.46 -1.15
N PRO A 91 2.52 31.96 -1.86
CA PRO A 91 2.39 31.67 -3.29
C PRO A 91 1.28 30.66 -3.57
N LEU A 92 0.52 30.85 -4.66
CA LEU A 92 -0.62 30.03 -5.07
C LEU A 92 -0.28 28.52 -5.12
N ALA A 93 0.96 28.17 -5.49
CA ALA A 93 1.43 26.78 -5.52
C ALA A 93 1.45 26.15 -4.12
N VAL A 94 1.82 26.91 -3.08
CA VAL A 94 1.86 26.43 -1.68
C VAL A 94 0.45 26.24 -1.15
N GLU A 95 -0.45 27.17 -1.44
CA GLU A 95 -1.86 27.08 -1.06
C GLU A 95 -2.53 25.85 -1.70
N ASN A 96 -2.33 25.63 -3.00
CA ASN A 96 -2.87 24.45 -3.71
C ASN A 96 -2.32 23.15 -3.16
N LEU A 97 -1.03 23.09 -2.84
CA LEU A 97 -0.41 21.91 -2.26
C LEU A 97 -0.94 21.62 -0.84
N ALA A 98 -1.07 22.66 -0.02
CA ALA A 98 -1.62 22.53 1.32
C ALA A 98 -3.09 22.11 1.30
N SER A 99 -3.89 22.68 0.38
CA SER A 99 -5.29 22.31 0.19
C SER A 99 -5.50 20.87 -0.28
N ALA A 100 -4.49 20.25 -0.87
CA ALA A 100 -4.53 18.82 -1.20
C ALA A 100 -4.01 17.93 -0.06
N LEU A 101 -2.86 18.28 0.52
CA LEU A 101 -2.17 17.42 1.48
C LEU A 101 -2.78 17.43 2.88
N LEU A 102 -3.24 18.58 3.39
CA LEU A 102 -3.79 18.67 4.75
C LEU A 102 -5.11 17.90 4.90
N PRO A 103 -6.10 18.05 4.01
CA PRO A 103 -7.31 17.23 4.05
C PRO A 103 -7.03 15.74 3.84
N ALA A 104 -6.07 15.39 2.96
CA ALA A 104 -5.67 14.02 2.75
C ALA A 104 -5.04 13.42 4.01
N ALA A 105 -4.16 14.14 4.72
CA ALA A 105 -3.57 13.71 5.97
C ALA A 105 -4.61 13.55 7.07
N ALA A 106 -5.51 14.53 7.24
CA ALA A 106 -6.59 14.48 8.22
C ALA A 106 -7.55 13.32 7.94
N GLY A 107 -8.00 13.16 6.72
CA GLY A 107 -8.86 12.05 6.30
C GLY A 107 -8.19 10.71 6.50
N THR A 108 -6.90 10.57 6.16
CA THR A 108 -6.13 9.35 6.39
C THR A 108 -5.95 9.04 7.88
N ALA A 109 -5.76 10.04 8.73
CA ALA A 109 -5.70 9.85 10.17
C ALA A 109 -7.04 9.30 10.72
N VAL A 110 -8.17 9.87 10.30
CA VAL A 110 -9.50 9.38 10.69
C VAL A 110 -9.75 7.97 10.15
N CYS A 111 -9.47 7.73 8.86
CA CYS A 111 -9.62 6.41 8.27
C CYS A 111 -8.66 5.38 8.90
N GLY A 112 -7.48 5.81 9.36
CA GLY A 112 -6.52 4.99 10.10
C GLY A 112 -7.08 4.41 11.41
N LEU A 113 -7.99 5.13 12.06
CA LEU A 113 -8.67 4.62 13.27
C LEU A 113 -9.53 3.39 12.97
N THR A 114 -10.00 3.21 11.75
CA THR A 114 -10.76 2.03 11.36
C THR A 114 -9.95 0.73 11.46
N HIS A 115 -8.61 0.79 11.44
CA HIS A 115 -7.74 -0.37 11.70
C HIS A 115 -7.85 -0.91 13.14
N LEU A 116 -8.40 -0.13 14.08
CA LEU A 116 -8.70 -0.58 15.45
C LEU A 116 -10.00 -1.38 15.49
N LEU A 117 -10.97 -1.05 14.63
CA LEU A 117 -12.32 -1.62 14.62
C LEU A 117 -12.47 -2.70 13.55
N CYS A 118 -11.81 -2.54 12.40
CA CYS A 118 -11.94 -3.41 11.24
C CYS A 118 -10.69 -4.27 11.02
N ARG A 119 -10.87 -5.38 10.31
CA ARG A 119 -9.75 -6.20 9.88
C ARG A 119 -8.91 -5.43 8.86
N PRO A 120 -7.56 -5.43 8.95
CA PRO A 120 -6.71 -4.64 8.07
C PRO A 120 -6.87 -4.98 6.58
N GLN A 121 -7.28 -6.23 6.27
CA GLN A 121 -7.57 -6.65 4.90
C GLN A 121 -8.79 -5.91 4.31
N THR A 122 -9.85 -5.74 5.13
CA THR A 122 -11.05 -5.00 4.73
C THR A 122 -10.72 -3.54 4.45
N VAL A 123 -9.87 -2.93 5.28
CA VAL A 123 -9.43 -1.56 5.10
C VAL A 123 -8.57 -1.42 3.85
N LEU A 124 -7.62 -2.33 3.59
CA LEU A 124 -6.85 -2.33 2.36
C LEU A 124 -7.74 -2.50 1.11
N ALA A 125 -8.68 -3.45 1.16
CA ALA A 125 -9.62 -3.67 0.07
C ALA A 125 -10.51 -2.44 -0.19
N SER A 126 -10.88 -1.66 0.84
CA SER A 126 -11.64 -0.42 0.67
C SER A 126 -10.84 0.66 -0.06
N TYR A 127 -9.52 0.75 0.14
CA TYR A 127 -8.67 1.65 -0.65
C TYR A 127 -8.52 1.20 -2.11
N LEU A 128 -8.54 -0.12 -2.39
CA LEU A 128 -8.60 -0.62 -3.77
C LEU A 128 -9.92 -0.25 -4.44
N TRP A 129 -11.04 -0.29 -3.72
CA TRP A 129 -12.32 0.21 -4.21
C TRP A 129 -12.30 1.73 -4.47
N LEU A 130 -11.69 2.52 -3.57
CA LEU A 130 -11.50 3.96 -3.81
C LEU A 130 -10.67 4.24 -5.07
N LEU A 131 -9.63 3.46 -5.31
CA LEU A 131 -8.84 3.55 -6.53
C LEU A 131 -9.69 3.25 -7.78
N ALA A 132 -10.50 2.19 -7.73
CA ALA A 132 -11.41 1.85 -8.82
C ALA A 132 -12.46 2.93 -9.07
N LEU A 133 -13.06 3.49 -8.01
CA LEU A 133 -14.00 4.61 -8.10
C LEU A 133 -13.35 5.88 -8.67
N ALA A 134 -12.14 6.19 -8.22
CA ALA A 134 -11.37 7.30 -8.75
C ALA A 134 -11.11 7.12 -10.26
N ALA A 135 -10.65 5.93 -10.67
CA ALA A 135 -10.44 5.65 -12.09
C ALA A 135 -11.74 5.77 -12.91
N ALA A 136 -12.86 5.29 -12.39
CA ALA A 136 -14.16 5.42 -13.04
C ALA A 136 -14.59 6.90 -13.19
N ILE A 137 -14.43 7.70 -12.14
CA ILE A 137 -14.72 9.15 -12.18
C ILE A 137 -13.82 9.83 -13.22
N LEU A 138 -12.53 9.51 -13.27
CA LEU A 138 -11.61 10.06 -14.26
C LEU A 138 -12.07 9.76 -15.68
N ILE A 139 -12.42 8.50 -15.97
CA ILE A 139 -12.88 8.07 -17.30
C ILE A 139 -14.17 8.80 -17.68
N VAL A 140 -15.16 8.85 -16.78
CA VAL A 140 -16.43 9.52 -17.03
C VAL A 140 -16.22 11.01 -17.29
N MET A 141 -15.40 11.69 -16.51
CA MET A 141 -15.11 13.12 -16.68
C MET A 141 -14.35 13.39 -17.97
N LEU A 142 -13.41 12.55 -18.38
CA LEU A 142 -12.72 12.69 -19.66
C LEU A 142 -13.67 12.51 -20.84
N LEU A 143 -14.62 11.61 -20.74
CA LEU A 143 -15.65 11.41 -21.76
C LEU A 143 -16.63 12.61 -21.84
N MET A 144 -16.96 13.20 -20.68
CA MET A 144 -17.88 14.34 -20.62
C MET A 144 -17.26 15.65 -21.08
N LEU A 145 -16.00 15.90 -20.76
CA LEU A 145 -15.34 17.18 -21.04
C LEU A 145 -14.85 17.34 -22.49
N HIS A 146 -14.79 16.26 -23.30
CA HIS A 146 -14.49 16.25 -24.74
C HIS A 146 -13.20 17.01 -25.16
N GLY A 147 -12.24 17.19 -24.25
CA GLY A 147 -11.03 17.98 -24.50
C GLY A 147 -11.27 19.49 -24.35
N GLY A 148 -10.21 20.22 -24.14
CA GLY A 148 -10.25 21.69 -23.98
C GLY A 148 -9.69 22.17 -22.64
N ALA A 149 -9.84 23.49 -22.37
CA ALA A 149 -9.30 24.12 -21.15
C ALA A 149 -9.88 23.51 -19.86
N GLY A 150 -11.16 23.15 -19.87
CA GLY A 150 -11.81 22.49 -18.73
C GLY A 150 -11.22 21.12 -18.41
N THR A 151 -10.83 20.35 -19.42
CA THR A 151 -10.18 19.03 -19.22
C THR A 151 -8.81 19.18 -18.58
N ALA A 152 -8.01 20.15 -19.04
CA ALA A 152 -6.67 20.40 -18.48
C ALA A 152 -6.75 20.83 -17.02
N LEU A 153 -7.71 21.72 -16.69
CA LEU A 153 -7.94 22.18 -15.33
C LEU A 153 -8.39 21.03 -14.42
N PHE A 154 -9.34 20.23 -14.87
CA PHE A 154 -9.80 19.05 -14.13
C PHE A 154 -8.67 18.06 -13.87
N LEU A 155 -7.87 17.73 -14.90
CA LEU A 155 -6.74 16.81 -14.74
C LEU A 155 -5.69 17.33 -13.76
N SER A 156 -5.43 18.63 -13.76
CA SER A 156 -4.49 19.25 -12.82
C SER A 156 -4.97 19.11 -11.37
N PHE A 157 -6.24 19.41 -11.10
CA PHE A 157 -6.82 19.21 -9.77
C PHE A 157 -6.85 17.73 -9.38
N TYR A 158 -7.27 16.87 -10.29
CA TYR A 158 -7.38 15.44 -10.06
C TYR A 158 -6.03 14.82 -9.73
N ALA A 159 -4.99 15.21 -10.47
CA ALA A 159 -3.62 14.69 -10.27
C ALA A 159 -3.03 15.10 -8.91
N ILE A 160 -3.49 16.18 -8.31
CA ILE A 160 -3.01 16.62 -6.99
C ILE A 160 -3.89 16.03 -5.87
N LEU A 161 -5.20 16.07 -6.03
CA LEU A 161 -6.15 15.77 -4.94
C LEU A 161 -6.31 14.26 -4.69
N VAL A 162 -6.31 13.44 -5.74
CA VAL A 162 -6.66 12.01 -5.64
C VAL A 162 -5.48 11.11 -5.21
N PRO A 163 -4.25 11.28 -5.70
CA PRO A 163 -3.14 10.40 -5.29
C PRO A 163 -2.78 10.50 -3.81
N ALA A 164 -2.89 11.69 -3.21
CA ALA A 164 -2.48 11.90 -1.82
C ALA A 164 -3.23 10.99 -0.82
N PRO A 165 -4.58 10.97 -0.78
CA PRO A 165 -5.32 10.07 0.11
C PRO A 165 -5.15 8.60 -0.24
N LEU A 166 -5.03 8.24 -1.51
CA LEU A 166 -4.86 6.85 -1.93
C LEU A 166 -3.50 6.31 -1.50
N ILE A 167 -2.42 7.03 -1.79
CA ILE A 167 -1.05 6.61 -1.45
C ILE A 167 -0.89 6.53 0.07
N SER A 168 -1.33 7.56 0.81
CA SER A 168 -1.23 7.58 2.26
C SER A 168 -2.04 6.46 2.91
N GLY A 169 -3.27 6.23 2.47
CA GLY A 169 -4.15 5.19 2.99
C GLY A 169 -3.65 3.78 2.71
N ILE A 170 -3.20 3.51 1.49
CA ILE A 170 -2.59 2.22 1.13
C ILE A 170 -1.30 1.99 1.93
N ALA A 171 -0.44 2.99 2.05
CA ALA A 171 0.81 2.89 2.81
C ALA A 171 0.57 2.56 4.28
N VAL A 172 -0.38 3.25 4.93
CA VAL A 172 -0.78 2.97 6.33
C VAL A 172 -1.35 1.55 6.46
N SER A 173 -2.22 1.14 5.54
CA SER A 173 -2.83 -0.19 5.56
C SER A 173 -1.79 -1.31 5.39
N LEU A 174 -0.85 -1.15 4.48
CA LEU A 174 0.26 -2.10 4.28
C LEU A 174 1.20 -2.13 5.48
N TRP A 175 1.48 -0.98 6.10
CA TRP A 175 2.29 -0.91 7.30
C TRP A 175 1.66 -1.67 8.47
N VAL A 176 0.34 -1.48 8.71
CA VAL A 176 -0.41 -2.20 9.74
C VAL A 176 -0.43 -3.72 9.49
N LEU A 177 -0.64 -4.13 8.23
CA LEU A 177 -0.61 -5.55 7.84
C LEU A 177 0.76 -6.17 8.13
N ARG A 178 1.85 -5.50 7.76
CA ARG A 178 3.23 -5.97 8.02
C ARG A 178 3.51 -6.09 9.52
N ARG A 179 3.06 -5.12 10.31
CA ARG A 179 3.26 -5.13 11.75
C ARG A 179 2.52 -6.28 12.43
N LYS A 180 1.26 -6.52 12.06
CA LYS A 180 0.47 -7.64 12.60
C LYS A 180 1.03 -9.00 12.18
N GLY A 181 1.51 -9.14 10.94
CA GLY A 181 2.15 -10.37 10.46
C GLY A 181 3.45 -10.73 11.20
N ASN A 182 4.22 -9.73 11.63
CA ASN A 182 5.44 -9.98 12.40
C ASN A 182 5.17 -10.39 13.87
N HIS A 183 4.02 -10.03 14.43
CA HIS A 183 3.65 -10.44 15.80
C HIS A 183 3.19 -11.90 15.88
N SER A 184 2.58 -12.44 14.84
CA SER A 184 2.12 -13.83 14.80
C SER A 184 3.25 -14.86 14.63
N LEU A 185 4.47 -14.41 14.30
CA LEU A 185 5.65 -15.25 14.15
C LEU A 185 6.55 -15.28 15.42
N ARG A 186 6.16 -14.57 16.49
CA ARG A 186 6.93 -14.51 17.75
C ARG A 186 6.29 -15.30 18.91
N ILE A 187 5.23 -16.03 18.66
CA ILE A 187 4.58 -16.96 19.58
C ILE A 187 4.77 -18.37 19.06
#